data_5aad744e60272c2097d04663509f0d72
#
_entry.id   5aad744e60272c2097d04663509f0d72
#
_cell.length_a   1.000
_cell.length_b   1.000
_cell.length_c   1.000
_cell.angle_alpha   90.00
_cell.angle_beta   90.00
_cell.angle_gamma   90.00
#
_symmetry.space_group_name_H-M   'P 1'
#
loop_
_entity.id
_entity.type
_entity.pdbx_description
1 polymer ?
#
loop_
_entity_poly.entity_id
_entity_poly.type
_entity_poly.pdbx_seq_one_letter_code
_entity_poly.pdbx_strand_id
1 'polypeptide(L)'
;MKDPFPWQPLPWLSEKTQPWADYFDLPTLPLHIHEVLAAALLYSVIFWPISPWISNLLAPEHYSKLPRKRRLNWDAHVVSMVQSCLINTLAIWVMFVDTEMSNMEWEERIWGYTGGAGFIQALAAGYFLWDLVVTSINLDVFGLGTLAHAVAALLVYSLGFRPFLNHYACVFILWELSTPFLNVHWFMDKLNMTGTRAQLYNGIMLLFTFFSCRLIYGSYSSFRVYRDVWSAINVNPDMKALNLPTMSFAHPDSTVPMWIGVAYLASNITLNSLNFYWFFMMIRAVRKRFVPAAESEEKVQESPVTEAEIDLSSVATGLSKPSGGRRRKA
;
A
#
# COMPACT_ATOMS: atom_id res chain seq x y z
N MET A 1 23.81 -2.21 -0.49
CA MET A 1 23.80 -1.14 0.55
C MET A 1 23.52 -1.78 1.92
N LYS A 2 24.15 -1.25 3.00
CA LYS A 2 23.82 -1.68 4.38
C LYS A 2 22.45 -1.13 4.77
N ASP A 3 21.83 -1.77 5.78
CA ASP A 3 20.58 -1.30 6.35
C ASP A 3 20.74 0.13 6.92
N PRO A 4 19.91 1.10 6.48
CA PRO A 4 19.99 2.48 6.93
C PRO A 4 19.19 2.77 8.21
N PHE A 5 18.51 1.78 8.80
CA PHE A 5 17.72 2.01 10.00
C PHE A 5 18.61 2.48 11.16
N PRO A 6 18.20 3.51 11.94
CA PRO A 6 19.09 4.14 12.92
C PRO A 6 19.44 3.25 14.12
N TRP A 7 18.66 2.21 14.38
CA TRP A 7 18.87 1.27 15.49
C TRP A 7 19.27 -0.10 14.98
N GLN A 8 20.28 -0.68 15.62
CA GLN A 8 20.70 -2.06 15.33
C GLN A 8 19.64 -3.07 15.79
N PRO A 9 19.57 -4.26 15.18
CA PRO A 9 18.71 -5.35 15.66
C PRO A 9 18.85 -5.59 17.15
N LEU A 10 17.73 -5.71 17.86
CA LEU A 10 17.72 -5.96 19.29
C LEU A 10 17.99 -7.45 19.55
N PRO A 11 19.11 -7.85 20.20
CA PRO A 11 19.50 -9.26 20.30
C PRO A 11 18.39 -10.16 20.88
N TRP A 12 17.76 -9.71 21.98
CA TRP A 12 16.67 -10.46 22.64
C TRP A 12 15.44 -10.68 21.74
N LEU A 13 15.17 -9.72 20.84
CA LEU A 13 14.05 -9.80 19.92
C LEU A 13 14.37 -10.70 18.73
N SER A 14 15.59 -10.59 18.20
CA SER A 14 16.10 -11.49 17.16
C SER A 14 16.10 -12.94 17.63
N GLU A 15 16.61 -13.22 18.85
CA GLU A 15 16.61 -14.56 19.45
C GLU A 15 15.19 -15.13 19.61
N LYS A 16 14.25 -14.32 20.08
CA LYS A 16 12.83 -14.75 20.21
C LYS A 16 12.16 -15.01 18.86
N THR A 17 12.60 -14.31 17.82
CA THR A 17 12.03 -14.43 16.47
C THR A 17 12.67 -15.57 15.69
N GLN A 18 13.90 -15.97 16.03
CA GLN A 18 14.67 -16.99 15.32
C GLN A 18 13.90 -18.32 15.13
N PRO A 19 13.24 -18.93 16.16
CA PRO A 19 12.50 -20.17 15.95
C PRO A 19 11.37 -20.07 14.92
N TRP A 20 10.73 -18.91 14.83
CA TRP A 20 9.70 -18.65 13.83
C TRP A 20 10.31 -18.42 12.45
N ALA A 21 11.43 -17.71 12.40
CA ALA A 21 12.19 -17.50 11.16
C ALA A 21 12.68 -18.83 10.58
N ASP A 22 13.19 -19.72 11.41
CA ASP A 22 13.62 -21.06 11.00
C ASP A 22 12.46 -21.94 10.54
N TYR A 23 11.33 -21.89 11.25
CA TYR A 23 10.14 -22.69 10.90
C TYR A 23 9.50 -22.26 9.56
N PHE A 24 9.42 -20.95 9.31
CA PHE A 24 8.84 -20.40 8.07
C PHE A 24 9.88 -20.14 6.97
N ASP A 25 11.16 -20.43 7.24
CA ASP A 25 12.28 -20.16 6.34
C ASP A 25 12.34 -18.67 5.93
N LEU A 26 12.46 -17.80 6.93
CA LEU A 26 12.52 -16.34 6.81
C LEU A 26 13.83 -15.79 7.42
N PRO A 27 15.02 -16.14 6.89
CA PRO A 27 16.31 -15.88 7.53
C PRO A 27 16.65 -14.41 7.77
N THR A 28 16.03 -13.48 7.04
CA THR A 28 16.25 -12.04 7.25
C THR A 28 15.26 -11.42 8.25
N LEU A 29 14.21 -12.14 8.67
CA LEU A 29 13.22 -11.62 9.63
C LEU A 29 13.85 -11.21 10.97
N PRO A 30 14.77 -12.00 11.59
CA PRO A 30 15.41 -11.60 12.85
C PRO A 30 16.25 -10.31 12.74
N LEU A 31 16.71 -9.96 11.54
CA LEU A 31 17.47 -8.74 11.29
C LEU A 31 16.55 -7.51 11.28
N HIS A 32 15.29 -7.66 10.86
CA HIS A 32 14.37 -6.57 10.57
C HIS A 32 13.11 -6.52 11.45
N ILE A 33 12.90 -7.49 12.34
CA ILE A 33 11.68 -7.55 13.16
C ILE A 33 11.48 -6.29 14.02
N HIS A 34 12.55 -5.67 14.49
CA HIS A 34 12.48 -4.43 15.25
C HIS A 34 11.95 -3.25 14.43
N GLU A 35 12.24 -3.20 13.14
CA GLU A 35 11.73 -2.21 12.19
C GLU A 35 10.25 -2.44 11.88
N VAL A 36 9.85 -3.71 11.66
CA VAL A 36 8.44 -4.08 11.48
C VAL A 36 7.60 -3.62 12.67
N LEU A 37 8.07 -3.92 13.89
CA LEU A 37 7.37 -3.52 15.12
C LEU A 37 7.40 -2.01 15.33
N ALA A 38 8.52 -1.34 15.03
CA ALA A 38 8.63 0.11 15.12
C ALA A 38 7.65 0.81 14.15
N ALA A 39 7.54 0.31 12.91
CA ALA A 39 6.58 0.83 11.93
C ALA A 39 5.14 0.59 12.38
N ALA A 40 4.80 -0.63 12.79
CA ALA A 40 3.44 -0.93 13.29
C ALA A 40 3.07 -0.09 14.51
N LEU A 41 4.02 0.15 15.43
CA LEU A 41 3.82 1.04 16.58
C LEU A 41 3.65 2.49 16.13
N LEU A 42 4.48 2.98 15.23
CA LEU A 42 4.39 4.34 14.68
C LEU A 42 2.98 4.60 14.13
N TYR A 43 2.47 3.72 13.26
CA TYR A 43 1.15 3.89 12.67
C TYR A 43 0.02 3.73 13.70
N SER A 44 0.18 2.87 14.70
CA SER A 44 -0.76 2.77 15.82
C SER A 44 -0.83 4.06 16.62
N VAL A 45 0.32 4.68 16.91
CA VAL A 45 0.39 5.96 17.65
C VAL A 45 -0.15 7.12 16.80
N ILE A 46 0.10 7.11 15.48
CA ILE A 46 -0.48 8.11 14.57
C ILE A 46 -2.00 7.94 14.50
N PHE A 47 -2.50 6.71 14.38
CA PHE A 47 -3.92 6.43 14.35
C PHE A 47 -4.64 6.87 15.63
N TRP A 48 -4.01 6.57 16.77
CA TRP A 48 -4.45 7.00 18.10
C TRP A 48 -3.24 7.07 19.04
N PRO A 49 -2.94 8.23 19.66
CA PRO A 49 -3.76 9.43 19.85
C PRO A 49 -3.49 10.60 18.89
N ILE A 50 -2.48 10.53 17.99
CA ILE A 50 -2.01 11.71 17.24
C ILE A 50 -3.07 12.23 16.27
N SER A 51 -3.68 11.37 15.44
CA SER A 51 -4.69 11.81 14.47
C SER A 51 -5.88 12.50 15.12
N PRO A 52 -6.53 11.96 16.17
CA PRO A 52 -7.60 12.66 16.87
C PRO A 52 -7.17 14.03 17.45
N TRP A 53 -5.96 14.11 18.00
CA TRP A 53 -5.46 15.35 18.58
C TRP A 53 -5.23 16.43 17.51
N ILE A 54 -4.49 16.10 16.45
CA ILE A 54 -4.21 17.04 15.34
C ILE A 54 -5.50 17.41 14.61
N SER A 55 -6.39 16.45 14.36
CA SER A 55 -7.64 16.70 13.65
C SER A 55 -8.59 17.61 14.43
N ASN A 56 -8.65 17.48 15.75
CA ASN A 56 -9.40 18.42 16.59
C ASN A 56 -8.76 19.83 16.62
N LEU A 57 -7.43 19.92 16.49
CA LEU A 57 -6.73 21.22 16.44
C LEU A 57 -6.93 21.92 15.10
N LEU A 58 -6.79 21.21 13.98
CA LEU A 58 -6.78 21.80 12.64
C LEU A 58 -8.18 21.90 12.01
N ALA A 59 -9.09 20.98 12.34
CA ALA A 59 -10.42 20.90 11.75
C ALA A 59 -11.51 20.60 12.81
N PRO A 60 -11.61 21.37 13.91
CA PRO A 60 -12.52 21.06 15.03
C PRO A 60 -13.98 20.96 14.60
N GLU A 61 -14.42 21.83 13.69
CA GLU A 61 -15.81 21.87 13.22
C GLU A 61 -16.19 20.65 12.39
N HIS A 62 -15.24 20.03 11.72
CA HIS A 62 -15.46 18.89 10.85
C HIS A 62 -15.28 17.58 11.62
N TYR A 63 -14.13 17.42 12.31
CA TYR A 63 -13.76 16.16 12.95
C TYR A 63 -14.58 15.83 14.21
N SER A 64 -14.78 16.81 15.12
CA SER A 64 -15.46 16.55 16.40
C SER A 64 -16.90 16.05 16.27
N LYS A 65 -17.58 16.44 15.19
CA LYS A 65 -18.98 16.09 14.89
C LYS A 65 -19.12 14.74 14.15
N LEU A 66 -18.00 14.09 13.77
CA LEU A 66 -18.06 12.84 13.02
C LEU A 66 -18.56 11.68 13.88
N PRO A 67 -19.50 10.86 13.36
CA PRO A 67 -19.83 9.59 14.00
C PRO A 67 -18.63 8.63 13.97
N ARG A 68 -18.63 7.60 14.85
CA ARG A 68 -17.50 6.67 15.05
C ARG A 68 -16.93 6.13 13.74
N LYS A 69 -17.75 5.62 12.83
CA LYS A 69 -17.29 5.03 11.55
C LYS A 69 -16.53 6.04 10.69
N ARG A 70 -17.08 7.24 10.55
CA ARG A 70 -16.43 8.30 9.76
C ARG A 70 -15.15 8.82 10.40
N ARG A 71 -15.09 8.81 11.74
CA ARG A 71 -13.89 9.18 12.49
C ARG A 71 -12.77 8.15 12.28
N LEU A 72 -13.08 6.85 12.38
CA LEU A 72 -12.12 5.78 12.11
C LEU A 72 -11.55 5.89 10.68
N ASN A 73 -12.41 6.15 9.72
CA ASN A 73 -11.98 6.34 8.33
C ASN A 73 -11.10 7.59 8.17
N TRP A 74 -11.44 8.70 8.83
CA TRP A 74 -10.61 9.91 8.84
C TRP A 74 -9.22 9.62 9.43
N ASP A 75 -9.15 8.96 10.57
CA ASP A 75 -7.89 8.63 11.24
C ASP A 75 -7.04 7.66 10.38
N ALA A 76 -7.65 6.71 9.70
CA ALA A 76 -6.97 5.84 8.74
C ALA A 76 -6.38 6.63 7.54
N HIS A 77 -7.09 7.63 7.02
CA HIS A 77 -6.57 8.52 5.97
C HIS A 77 -5.38 9.37 6.45
N VAL A 78 -5.36 9.79 7.71
CA VAL A 78 -4.18 10.46 8.30
C VAL A 78 -2.98 9.52 8.35
N VAL A 79 -3.16 8.28 8.81
CA VAL A 79 -2.09 7.28 8.82
C VAL A 79 -1.60 7.00 7.40
N SER A 80 -2.51 6.77 6.47
CA SER A 80 -2.21 6.52 5.06
C SER A 80 -1.44 7.67 4.40
N MET A 81 -1.76 8.93 4.74
CA MET A 81 -1.01 10.10 4.27
C MET A 81 0.44 10.06 4.77
N VAL A 82 0.65 9.85 6.06
CA VAL A 82 2.00 9.81 6.65
C VAL A 82 2.78 8.64 6.07
N GLN A 83 2.18 7.45 6.03
CA GLN A 83 2.82 6.25 5.48
C GLN A 83 3.24 6.45 4.04
N SER A 84 2.32 6.87 3.17
CA SER A 84 2.60 6.99 1.74
C SER A 84 3.66 8.05 1.44
N CYS A 85 3.68 9.17 2.15
CA CYS A 85 4.75 10.17 2.02
C CYS A 85 6.11 9.61 2.49
N LEU A 86 6.14 8.97 3.67
CA LEU A 86 7.35 8.41 4.25
C LEU A 86 7.95 7.31 3.37
N ILE A 87 7.15 6.29 3.05
CA ILE A 87 7.66 5.10 2.38
C ILE A 87 8.09 5.38 0.94
N ASN A 88 7.34 6.23 0.20
CA ASN A 88 7.76 6.60 -1.15
C ASN A 88 9.07 7.38 -1.16
N THR A 89 9.24 8.32 -0.21
CA THR A 89 10.49 9.09 -0.10
C THR A 89 11.68 8.17 0.18
N LEU A 90 11.51 7.24 1.13
CA LEU A 90 12.56 6.29 1.50
C LEU A 90 12.84 5.27 0.39
N ALA A 91 11.81 4.75 -0.27
CA ALA A 91 11.98 3.79 -1.36
C ALA A 91 12.69 4.43 -2.56
N ILE A 92 12.28 5.63 -2.97
CA ILE A 92 12.95 6.38 -4.04
C ILE A 92 14.40 6.67 -3.65
N TRP A 93 14.66 7.10 -2.43
CA TRP A 93 16.02 7.30 -1.94
C TRP A 93 16.86 6.02 -2.02
N VAL A 94 16.36 4.89 -1.54
CA VAL A 94 17.06 3.58 -1.63
C VAL A 94 17.31 3.21 -3.09
N MET A 95 16.33 3.37 -3.97
CA MET A 95 16.49 3.04 -5.40
C MET A 95 17.57 3.88 -6.09
N PHE A 96 17.83 5.11 -5.63
CA PHE A 96 18.90 5.95 -6.17
C PHE A 96 20.26 5.69 -5.54
N VAL A 97 20.32 5.32 -4.26
CA VAL A 97 21.58 5.19 -3.50
C VAL A 97 22.10 3.76 -3.50
N ASP A 98 21.22 2.76 -3.54
CA ASP A 98 21.61 1.34 -3.53
C ASP A 98 22.00 0.87 -4.94
N THR A 99 23.26 1.10 -5.29
CA THR A 99 23.80 0.68 -6.58
C THR A 99 23.84 -0.83 -6.77
N GLU A 100 23.97 -1.60 -5.68
CA GLU A 100 23.89 -3.06 -5.73
C GLU A 100 22.50 -3.50 -6.18
N MET A 101 21.43 -2.94 -5.58
CA MET A 101 20.05 -3.25 -5.95
C MET A 101 19.72 -2.85 -7.40
N SER A 102 20.21 -1.69 -7.86
CA SER A 102 19.87 -1.17 -9.19
C SER A 102 20.48 -1.99 -10.33
N ASN A 103 21.60 -2.68 -10.07
CA ASN A 103 22.35 -3.48 -11.07
C ASN A 103 22.03 -4.98 -11.01
N MET A 104 21.06 -5.41 -10.19
CA MET A 104 20.72 -6.83 -10.02
C MET A 104 20.27 -7.49 -11.33
N GLU A 105 20.89 -8.61 -11.65
CA GLU A 105 20.43 -9.54 -12.67
C GLU A 105 19.22 -10.35 -12.17
N TRP A 106 18.64 -11.22 -13.02
CA TRP A 106 17.39 -11.90 -12.68
C TRP A 106 17.50 -12.82 -11.46
N GLU A 107 18.64 -13.51 -11.26
CA GLU A 107 18.91 -14.37 -10.09
C GLU A 107 18.97 -13.55 -8.81
N GLU A 108 19.70 -12.42 -8.85
CA GLU A 108 19.81 -11.53 -7.71
C GLU A 108 18.45 -10.89 -7.37
N ARG A 109 17.59 -10.61 -8.37
CA ARG A 109 16.25 -10.10 -8.09
C ARG A 109 15.36 -11.13 -7.38
N ILE A 110 15.61 -12.42 -7.58
CA ILE A 110 14.87 -13.51 -6.93
C ILE A 110 15.44 -13.83 -5.54
N TRP A 111 16.73 -14.07 -5.43
CA TRP A 111 17.38 -14.57 -4.21
C TRP A 111 18.30 -13.56 -3.54
N GLY A 112 18.53 -12.42 -4.19
CA GLY A 112 19.41 -11.40 -3.67
C GLY A 112 18.78 -10.58 -2.55
N TYR A 113 19.65 -10.04 -1.72
CA TYR A 113 19.29 -9.21 -0.59
C TYR A 113 20.22 -8.02 -0.49
N THR A 114 19.66 -6.84 -0.22
CA THR A 114 20.37 -5.65 0.25
C THR A 114 19.72 -5.11 1.52
N GLY A 115 20.48 -4.52 2.42
CA GLY A 115 19.95 -3.94 3.64
C GLY A 115 18.96 -2.79 3.35
N GLY A 116 19.21 -2.03 2.26
CA GLY A 116 18.29 -0.97 1.84
C GLY A 116 16.91 -1.49 1.42
N ALA A 117 16.87 -2.54 0.59
CA ALA A 117 15.62 -3.17 0.19
C ALA A 117 14.92 -3.88 1.37
N GLY A 118 15.70 -4.53 2.26
CA GLY A 118 15.21 -5.15 3.50
C GLY A 118 14.55 -4.13 4.43
N PHE A 119 15.14 -2.97 4.59
CA PHE A 119 14.58 -1.84 5.34
C PHE A 119 13.22 -1.39 4.80
N ILE A 120 13.11 -1.13 3.49
CA ILE A 120 11.82 -0.74 2.88
C ILE A 120 10.78 -1.85 3.06
N GLN A 121 11.20 -3.10 2.90
CA GLN A 121 10.35 -4.26 3.12
C GLN A 121 9.82 -4.36 4.53
N ALA A 122 10.67 -4.13 5.53
CA ALA A 122 10.30 -4.18 6.94
C ALA A 122 9.31 -3.07 7.31
N LEU A 123 9.57 -1.84 6.87
CA LEU A 123 8.65 -0.71 7.10
C LEU A 123 7.28 -0.95 6.45
N ALA A 124 7.27 -1.47 5.22
CA ALA A 124 6.04 -1.82 4.52
C ALA A 124 5.29 -2.97 5.21
N ALA A 125 6.00 -4.04 5.62
CA ALA A 125 5.40 -5.15 6.37
C ALA A 125 4.77 -4.67 7.69
N GLY A 126 5.43 -3.76 8.41
CA GLY A 126 4.89 -3.17 9.64
C GLY A 126 3.62 -2.35 9.40
N TYR A 127 3.57 -1.58 8.30
CA TYR A 127 2.37 -0.86 7.90
C TYR A 127 1.22 -1.82 7.53
N PHE A 128 1.49 -2.80 6.68
CA PHE A 128 0.43 -3.74 6.26
C PHE A 128 -0.02 -4.67 7.39
N LEU A 129 0.83 -4.94 8.38
CA LEU A 129 0.41 -5.61 9.62
C LEU A 129 -0.58 -4.74 10.40
N TRP A 130 -0.28 -3.46 10.57
CA TRP A 130 -1.18 -2.50 11.21
C TRP A 130 -2.50 -2.39 10.42
N ASP A 131 -2.43 -2.25 9.09
CA ASP A 131 -3.58 -2.13 8.20
C ASP A 131 -4.48 -3.37 8.27
N LEU A 132 -3.89 -4.57 8.24
CA LEU A 132 -4.63 -5.83 8.38
C LEU A 132 -5.39 -5.89 9.71
N VAL A 133 -4.74 -5.54 10.82
CA VAL A 133 -5.37 -5.55 12.16
C VAL A 133 -6.53 -4.56 12.22
N VAL A 134 -6.30 -3.31 11.81
CA VAL A 134 -7.32 -2.26 11.87
C VAL A 134 -8.49 -2.57 10.94
N THR A 135 -8.22 -3.02 9.72
CA THR A 135 -9.24 -3.38 8.74
C THR A 135 -10.05 -4.60 9.19
N SER A 136 -9.40 -5.63 9.74
CA SER A 136 -10.08 -6.85 10.23
C SER A 136 -11.03 -6.56 11.38
N ILE A 137 -10.62 -5.69 12.33
CA ILE A 137 -11.45 -5.31 13.48
C ILE A 137 -12.62 -4.40 13.06
N ASN A 138 -12.46 -3.63 11.99
CA ASN A 138 -13.45 -2.65 11.52
C ASN A 138 -13.91 -2.93 10.08
N LEU A 139 -14.17 -4.19 9.76
CA LEU A 139 -14.57 -4.64 8.43
C LEU A 139 -15.85 -3.94 7.92
N ASP A 140 -16.74 -3.59 8.84
CA ASP A 140 -17.96 -2.83 8.58
C ASP A 140 -17.73 -1.37 8.16
N VAL A 141 -16.50 -0.88 8.31
CA VAL A 141 -16.05 0.45 7.88
C VAL A 141 -15.26 0.39 6.58
N PHE A 142 -14.30 -0.56 6.48
CA PHE A 142 -13.33 -0.61 5.38
C PHE A 142 -13.71 -1.55 4.24
N GLY A 143 -14.51 -2.57 4.51
CA GLY A 143 -15.02 -3.51 3.51
C GLY A 143 -14.03 -4.59 3.07
N LEU A 144 -14.53 -5.55 2.30
CA LEU A 144 -13.77 -6.75 1.88
C LEU A 144 -12.64 -6.42 0.88
N GLY A 145 -12.78 -5.39 0.05
CA GLY A 145 -11.74 -5.00 -0.91
C GLY A 145 -10.47 -4.52 -0.22
N THR A 146 -10.61 -3.70 0.83
CA THR A 146 -9.47 -3.24 1.64
C THR A 146 -8.86 -4.40 2.44
N LEU A 147 -9.67 -5.31 2.97
CA LEU A 147 -9.17 -6.51 3.64
C LEU A 147 -8.36 -7.40 2.67
N ALA A 148 -8.87 -7.65 1.47
CA ALA A 148 -8.15 -8.43 0.46
C ALA A 148 -6.81 -7.77 0.07
N HIS A 149 -6.79 -6.43 -0.03
CA HIS A 149 -5.57 -5.67 -0.23
C HIS A 149 -4.58 -5.88 0.94
N ALA A 150 -5.02 -5.68 2.18
CA ALA A 150 -4.17 -5.79 3.37
C ALA A 150 -3.56 -7.21 3.51
N VAL A 151 -4.36 -8.26 3.28
CA VAL A 151 -3.89 -9.65 3.30
C VAL A 151 -2.87 -9.90 2.20
N ALA A 152 -3.16 -9.51 0.95
CA ALA A 152 -2.28 -9.75 -0.18
C ALA A 152 -0.95 -8.97 -0.05
N ALA A 153 -1.02 -7.71 0.40
CA ALA A 153 0.16 -6.88 0.59
C ALA A 153 1.03 -7.40 1.73
N LEU A 154 0.46 -7.72 2.89
CA LEU A 154 1.23 -8.29 4.01
C LEU A 154 1.89 -9.62 3.61
N LEU A 155 1.19 -10.49 2.87
CA LEU A 155 1.75 -11.75 2.41
C LEU A 155 2.97 -11.52 1.49
N VAL A 156 2.87 -10.64 0.51
CA VAL A 156 3.97 -10.30 -0.40
C VAL A 156 5.18 -9.77 0.40
N TYR A 157 4.95 -8.80 1.30
CA TYR A 157 6.04 -8.22 2.09
C TYR A 157 6.59 -9.16 3.15
N SER A 158 5.82 -10.11 3.65
CA SER A 158 6.31 -11.15 4.58
C SER A 158 7.19 -12.17 3.87
N LEU A 159 6.82 -12.60 2.66
CA LEU A 159 7.62 -13.55 1.87
C LEU A 159 9.00 -13.02 1.51
N GLY A 160 9.18 -11.71 1.41
CA GLY A 160 10.48 -11.12 1.12
C GLY A 160 11.52 -11.27 2.25
N PHE A 161 11.12 -11.63 3.48
CA PHE A 161 12.08 -11.99 4.55
C PHE A 161 12.74 -13.35 4.33
N ARG A 162 12.38 -14.08 3.27
CA ARG A 162 12.98 -15.36 2.91
C ARG A 162 14.36 -15.30 2.20
N PRO A 163 15.03 -14.29 1.82
CA PRO A 163 14.87 -13.26 0.81
C PRO A 163 14.34 -13.82 -0.53
N PHE A 164 13.14 -13.47 -0.78
CA PHE A 164 12.45 -13.82 -2.03
C PHE A 164 11.84 -12.56 -2.63
N LEU A 165 12.34 -12.19 -3.80
CA LEU A 165 11.93 -10.98 -4.50
C LEU A 165 12.17 -9.67 -3.70
N ASN A 166 13.18 -9.64 -2.83
CA ASN A 166 13.53 -8.49 -2.00
C ASN A 166 13.76 -7.21 -2.84
N HIS A 167 14.41 -7.34 -4.01
CA HIS A 167 14.56 -6.28 -5.01
C HIS A 167 13.23 -5.57 -5.32
N TYR A 168 12.15 -6.33 -5.44
CA TYR A 168 10.85 -5.79 -5.83
C TYR A 168 10.11 -5.08 -4.70
N ALA A 169 10.60 -5.12 -3.47
CA ALA A 169 10.01 -4.38 -2.35
C ALA A 169 9.94 -2.87 -2.65
N CYS A 170 11.07 -2.28 -3.10
CA CYS A 170 11.12 -0.87 -3.50
C CYS A 170 10.31 -0.57 -4.76
N VAL A 171 10.18 -1.53 -5.66
CA VAL A 171 9.45 -1.36 -6.92
C VAL A 171 7.94 -1.30 -6.69
N PHE A 172 7.39 -2.27 -5.97
CA PHE A 172 5.93 -2.35 -5.76
C PHE A 172 5.42 -1.36 -4.72
N ILE A 173 6.27 -0.90 -3.78
CA ILE A 173 5.85 0.14 -2.84
C ILE A 173 5.56 1.48 -3.53
N LEU A 174 6.09 1.73 -4.73
CA LEU A 174 5.76 2.91 -5.54
C LEU A 174 4.30 2.94 -6.02
N TRP A 175 3.53 1.86 -5.85
CA TRP A 175 2.08 1.92 -5.98
C TRP A 175 1.47 2.91 -4.98
N GLU A 176 2.12 3.15 -3.85
CA GLU A 176 1.72 4.15 -2.87
C GLU A 176 2.01 5.60 -3.31
N LEU A 177 2.69 5.84 -4.47
CA LEU A 177 3.00 7.20 -4.93
C LEU A 177 1.76 8.03 -5.29
N SER A 178 0.66 7.39 -5.64
CA SER A 178 -0.63 8.05 -5.88
C SER A 178 -1.42 8.34 -4.59
N THR A 179 -1.10 7.66 -3.49
CA THR A 179 -1.86 7.68 -2.23
C THR A 179 -1.82 9.05 -1.52
N PRO A 180 -0.73 9.84 -1.53
CA PRO A 180 -0.77 11.21 -1.00
C PRO A 180 -1.82 12.08 -1.70
N PHE A 181 -1.92 12.01 -3.04
CA PHE A 181 -2.90 12.76 -3.80
C PHE A 181 -4.32 12.26 -3.54
N LEU A 182 -4.50 10.96 -3.34
CA LEU A 182 -5.78 10.36 -2.93
C LEU A 182 -6.24 10.93 -1.59
N ASN A 183 -5.35 10.91 -0.59
CA ASN A 183 -5.66 11.42 0.75
C ASN A 183 -5.94 12.93 0.73
N VAL A 184 -5.15 13.72 0.00
CA VAL A 184 -5.42 15.17 -0.17
C VAL A 184 -6.79 15.38 -0.82
N HIS A 185 -7.12 14.62 -1.87
CA HIS A 185 -8.42 14.72 -2.54
C HIS A 185 -9.58 14.41 -1.58
N TRP A 186 -9.42 13.36 -0.78
CA TRP A 186 -10.40 12.94 0.22
C TRP A 186 -10.59 14.01 1.31
N PHE A 187 -9.48 14.55 1.87
CA PHE A 187 -9.58 15.61 2.87
C PHE A 187 -10.20 16.89 2.32
N MET A 188 -9.87 17.27 1.07
CA MET A 188 -10.53 18.43 0.42
C MET A 188 -12.04 18.24 0.33
N ASP A 189 -12.51 17.02 0.04
CA ASP A 189 -13.94 16.72 0.00
C ASP A 189 -14.58 16.87 1.40
N LYS A 190 -13.94 16.31 2.44
CA LYS A 190 -14.46 16.39 3.82
C LYS A 190 -14.38 17.79 4.43
N LEU A 191 -13.51 18.66 3.91
CA LEU A 191 -13.36 20.06 4.31
C LEU A 191 -14.22 21.03 3.46
N ASN A 192 -15.21 20.53 2.72
CA ASN A 192 -16.10 21.31 1.86
C ASN A 192 -15.38 22.09 0.74
N MET A 193 -14.23 21.60 0.27
CA MET A 193 -13.49 22.17 -0.86
C MET A 193 -13.86 21.52 -2.20
N THR A 194 -14.95 20.76 -2.23
CA THR A 194 -15.44 20.07 -3.44
C THR A 194 -15.73 21.06 -4.56
N GLY A 195 -15.18 20.79 -5.76
CA GLY A 195 -15.35 21.64 -6.94
C GLY A 195 -14.39 22.82 -7.04
N THR A 196 -13.47 22.99 -6.09
CA THR A 196 -12.42 24.02 -6.18
C THR A 196 -11.37 23.67 -7.25
N ARG A 197 -10.67 24.70 -7.77
CA ARG A 197 -9.56 24.50 -8.71
C ARG A 197 -8.44 23.67 -8.09
N ALA A 198 -8.18 23.82 -6.78
CA ALA A 198 -7.17 23.04 -6.06
C ALA A 198 -7.51 21.55 -6.07
N GLN A 199 -8.78 21.18 -5.81
CA GLN A 199 -9.23 19.80 -5.88
C GLN A 199 -9.15 19.24 -7.31
N LEU A 200 -9.46 20.06 -8.34
CA LEU A 200 -9.32 19.66 -9.74
C LEU A 200 -7.85 19.33 -10.08
N TYR A 201 -6.90 20.20 -9.74
CA TYR A 201 -5.48 19.96 -10.02
C TYR A 201 -4.96 18.72 -9.27
N ASN A 202 -5.32 18.59 -7.99
CA ASN A 202 -4.96 17.40 -7.23
C ASN A 202 -5.59 16.13 -7.83
N GLY A 203 -6.83 16.19 -8.31
CA GLY A 203 -7.49 15.07 -8.98
C GLY A 203 -6.81 14.66 -10.29
N ILE A 204 -6.31 15.62 -11.08
CA ILE A 204 -5.50 15.34 -12.27
C ILE A 204 -4.19 14.65 -11.87
N MET A 205 -3.49 15.15 -10.86
CA MET A 205 -2.25 14.54 -10.36
C MET A 205 -2.50 13.13 -9.80
N LEU A 206 -3.61 12.92 -9.09
CA LEU A 206 -4.02 11.61 -8.62
C LEU A 206 -4.19 10.62 -9.78
N LEU A 207 -4.98 10.98 -10.79
CA LEU A 207 -5.22 10.09 -11.94
C LEU A 207 -3.93 9.81 -12.72
N PHE A 208 -3.10 10.82 -12.94
CA PHE A 208 -1.84 10.68 -13.64
C PHE A 208 -0.86 9.76 -12.89
N THR A 209 -0.66 10.01 -11.60
CA THR A 209 0.25 9.19 -10.77
C THR A 209 -0.28 7.78 -10.59
N PHE A 210 -1.59 7.60 -10.39
CA PHE A 210 -2.21 6.29 -10.29
C PHE A 210 -2.03 5.48 -11.58
N PHE A 211 -2.35 6.07 -12.71
CA PHE A 211 -2.20 5.42 -14.01
C PHE A 211 -0.74 5.05 -14.29
N SER A 212 0.18 5.98 -14.09
CA SER A 212 1.61 5.77 -14.40
C SER A 212 2.24 4.73 -13.48
N CYS A 213 2.06 4.85 -12.16
CA CYS A 213 2.77 4.00 -11.19
C CYS A 213 2.08 2.66 -10.97
N ARG A 214 0.74 2.63 -10.85
CA ARG A 214 0.04 1.37 -10.57
C ARG A 214 -0.26 0.57 -11.83
N LEU A 215 -0.81 1.22 -12.90
CA LEU A 215 -1.23 0.48 -14.08
C LEU A 215 -0.08 0.23 -15.05
N ILE A 216 0.70 1.24 -15.42
CA ILE A 216 1.78 1.04 -16.41
C ILE A 216 2.99 0.39 -15.76
N TYR A 217 3.63 1.10 -14.81
CA TYR A 217 4.87 0.62 -14.20
C TYR A 217 4.64 -0.65 -13.36
N GLY A 218 3.53 -0.72 -12.63
CA GLY A 218 3.16 -1.89 -11.84
C GLY A 218 2.89 -3.12 -12.70
N SER A 219 2.13 -3.01 -13.81
CA SER A 219 1.90 -4.13 -14.73
C SER A 219 3.18 -4.59 -15.41
N TYR A 220 4.04 -3.66 -15.84
CA TYR A 220 5.35 -3.98 -16.39
C TYR A 220 6.22 -4.74 -15.37
N SER A 221 6.28 -4.25 -14.13
CA SER A 221 7.04 -4.89 -13.05
C SER A 221 6.48 -6.26 -12.68
N SER A 222 5.16 -6.42 -12.68
CA SER A 222 4.49 -7.71 -12.47
C SER A 222 4.85 -8.72 -13.55
N PHE A 223 4.89 -8.30 -14.82
CA PHE A 223 5.33 -9.17 -15.91
C PHE A 223 6.80 -9.61 -15.72
N ARG A 224 7.68 -8.70 -15.29
CA ARG A 224 9.07 -9.05 -14.95
C ARG A 224 9.14 -10.09 -13.83
N VAL A 225 8.39 -9.87 -12.74
CA VAL A 225 8.32 -10.84 -11.62
C VAL A 225 7.83 -12.19 -12.11
N TYR A 226 6.78 -12.24 -12.93
CA TYR A 226 6.26 -13.53 -13.43
C TYR A 226 7.32 -14.29 -14.23
N ARG A 227 8.06 -13.59 -15.08
CA ARG A 227 9.17 -14.18 -15.85
C ARG A 227 10.30 -14.66 -14.93
N ASP A 228 10.72 -13.83 -13.98
CA ASP A 228 11.82 -14.14 -13.07
C ASP A 228 11.45 -15.33 -12.16
N VAL A 229 10.23 -15.36 -11.60
CA VAL A 229 9.74 -16.49 -10.79
C VAL A 229 9.62 -17.76 -11.62
N TRP A 230 9.13 -17.67 -12.85
CA TRP A 230 9.06 -18.83 -13.75
C TRP A 230 10.44 -19.43 -14.02
N SER A 231 11.44 -18.57 -14.26
CA SER A 231 12.82 -19.02 -14.42
C SER A 231 13.34 -19.71 -13.17
N ALA A 232 13.09 -19.13 -11.98
CA ALA A 232 13.58 -19.62 -10.69
C ALA A 232 12.93 -20.95 -10.23
N ILE A 233 11.74 -21.28 -10.71
CA ILE A 233 11.09 -22.57 -10.45
C ILE A 233 11.79 -23.69 -11.26
N ASN A 234 12.37 -23.35 -12.41
CA ASN A 234 12.94 -24.33 -13.34
C ASN A 234 14.47 -24.43 -13.28
N VAL A 235 15.15 -23.44 -12.70
CA VAL A 235 16.62 -23.33 -12.71
C VAL A 235 17.10 -22.89 -11.33
N ASN A 236 18.17 -23.52 -10.85
CA ASN A 236 18.88 -23.10 -9.63
C ASN A 236 19.82 -21.92 -9.94
N PRO A 237 20.22 -21.11 -8.93
CA PRO A 237 21.13 -20.00 -9.15
C PRO A 237 22.51 -20.50 -9.66
N ASP A 238 23.10 -19.77 -10.62
CA ASP A 238 24.43 -20.08 -11.14
C ASP A 238 25.50 -19.85 -10.04
N MET A 239 26.53 -20.69 -10.05
CA MET A 239 27.68 -20.58 -9.15
C MET A 239 28.39 -19.21 -9.24
N LYS A 240 28.32 -18.52 -10.39
CA LYS A 240 28.85 -17.16 -10.53
C LYS A 240 28.00 -16.14 -9.78
N ALA A 241 26.68 -16.26 -9.84
CA ALA A 241 25.76 -15.40 -9.12
C ALA A 241 25.93 -15.56 -7.60
N LEU A 242 26.11 -16.80 -7.10
CA LEU A 242 26.29 -17.11 -5.68
C LEU A 242 27.54 -16.46 -5.04
N ASN A 243 28.54 -16.06 -5.84
CA ASN A 243 29.71 -15.34 -5.35
C ASN A 243 29.50 -13.84 -5.17
N LEU A 244 28.32 -13.31 -5.53
CA LEU A 244 28.01 -11.88 -5.39
C LEU A 244 27.64 -11.56 -3.92
N PRO A 245 28.01 -10.36 -3.42
CA PRO A 245 27.69 -9.95 -2.05
C PRO A 245 26.18 -9.93 -1.75
N THR A 246 25.37 -9.66 -2.77
CA THR A 246 23.91 -9.64 -2.69
C THR A 246 23.28 -11.00 -2.45
N MET A 247 23.99 -12.08 -2.77
CA MET A 247 23.51 -13.47 -2.68
C MET A 247 23.85 -14.15 -1.33
N SER A 248 24.08 -13.37 -0.26
CA SER A 248 24.57 -13.86 1.04
C SER A 248 23.63 -14.87 1.72
N PHE A 249 22.38 -14.95 1.34
CA PHE A 249 21.38 -15.91 1.86
C PHE A 249 21.03 -17.02 0.86
N ALA A 250 21.59 -16.98 -0.35
CA ALA A 250 21.35 -17.98 -1.37
C ALA A 250 22.39 -19.11 -1.31
N HIS A 251 21.97 -20.32 -1.66
CA HIS A 251 22.79 -21.52 -1.69
C HIS A 251 22.64 -22.23 -3.06
N PRO A 252 23.56 -23.13 -3.45
CA PRO A 252 23.47 -23.88 -4.71
C PRO A 252 22.17 -24.65 -4.87
N ASP A 253 21.56 -25.06 -3.76
CA ASP A 253 20.30 -25.81 -3.73
C ASP A 253 19.07 -24.88 -3.53
N SER A 254 19.26 -23.56 -3.57
CA SER A 254 18.17 -22.61 -3.44
C SER A 254 17.19 -22.77 -4.60
N THR A 255 15.95 -23.08 -4.27
CA THR A 255 14.85 -23.21 -5.23
C THR A 255 13.68 -22.39 -4.76
N VAL A 256 12.83 -21.99 -5.69
CA VAL A 256 11.55 -21.37 -5.35
C VAL A 256 10.49 -22.47 -5.25
N PRO A 257 10.05 -22.87 -4.04
CA PRO A 257 8.97 -23.82 -3.90
C PRO A 257 7.73 -23.35 -4.66
N MET A 258 7.08 -24.24 -5.37
CA MET A 258 5.92 -23.93 -6.22
C MET A 258 4.83 -23.16 -5.43
N TRP A 259 4.58 -23.54 -4.18
CA TRP A 259 3.54 -22.88 -3.36
C TRP A 259 3.88 -21.42 -3.06
N ILE A 260 5.17 -21.05 -2.87
CA ILE A 260 5.61 -19.67 -2.66
C ILE A 260 5.40 -18.86 -3.94
N GLY A 261 5.84 -19.41 -5.08
CA GLY A 261 5.61 -18.79 -6.38
C GLY A 261 4.12 -18.53 -6.63
N VAL A 262 3.27 -19.53 -6.40
CA VAL A 262 1.82 -19.42 -6.54
C VAL A 262 1.24 -18.39 -5.57
N ALA A 263 1.62 -18.41 -4.29
CA ALA A 263 1.13 -17.48 -3.28
C ALA A 263 1.49 -16.04 -3.63
N TYR A 264 2.73 -15.78 -4.04
CA TYR A 264 3.18 -14.47 -4.45
C TYR A 264 2.46 -13.98 -5.71
N LEU A 265 2.39 -14.81 -6.75
CA LEU A 265 1.72 -14.46 -8.01
C LEU A 265 0.23 -14.24 -7.82
N ALA A 266 -0.45 -15.06 -7.01
CA ALA A 266 -1.86 -14.87 -6.68
C ALA A 266 -2.10 -13.54 -5.95
N SER A 267 -1.24 -13.19 -4.98
CA SER A 267 -1.30 -11.90 -4.28
C SER A 267 -1.05 -10.74 -5.24
N ASN A 268 -0.05 -10.84 -6.11
CA ASN A 268 0.25 -9.81 -7.10
C ASN A 268 -0.90 -9.62 -8.10
N ILE A 269 -1.53 -10.71 -8.57
CA ILE A 269 -2.72 -10.66 -9.45
C ILE A 269 -3.88 -9.99 -8.72
N THR A 270 -4.11 -10.33 -7.45
CA THR A 270 -5.16 -9.71 -6.62
C THR A 270 -4.95 -8.20 -6.52
N LEU A 271 -3.74 -7.77 -6.18
CA LEU A 271 -3.39 -6.35 -6.05
C LEU A 271 -3.52 -5.59 -7.38
N ASN A 272 -3.06 -6.19 -8.50
CA ASN A 272 -3.26 -5.60 -9.83
C ASN A 272 -4.74 -5.49 -10.17
N SER A 273 -5.54 -6.52 -9.93
CA SER A 273 -6.98 -6.51 -10.20
C SER A 273 -7.69 -5.40 -9.41
N LEU A 274 -7.33 -5.21 -8.14
CA LEU A 274 -7.83 -4.11 -7.32
C LEU A 274 -7.39 -2.74 -7.88
N ASN A 275 -6.16 -2.60 -8.35
CA ASN A 275 -5.69 -1.36 -8.97
C ASN A 275 -6.50 -1.01 -10.23
N PHE A 276 -6.76 -1.98 -11.12
CA PHE A 276 -7.62 -1.76 -12.28
C PHE A 276 -9.06 -1.42 -11.89
N TYR A 277 -9.62 -2.13 -10.91
CA TYR A 277 -10.96 -1.85 -10.38
C TYR A 277 -11.07 -0.42 -9.82
N TRP A 278 -10.15 0.00 -8.96
CA TRP A 278 -10.16 1.34 -8.38
C TRP A 278 -9.96 2.43 -9.43
N PHE A 279 -9.09 2.22 -10.42
CA PHE A 279 -8.91 3.16 -11.51
C PHE A 279 -10.20 3.31 -12.33
N PHE A 280 -10.85 2.19 -12.66
CA PHE A 280 -12.15 2.21 -13.35
C PHE A 280 -13.20 2.98 -12.55
N MET A 281 -13.27 2.79 -11.24
CA MET A 281 -14.18 3.52 -10.36
C MET A 281 -13.88 5.03 -10.34
N MET A 282 -12.60 5.43 -10.32
CA MET A 282 -12.20 6.84 -10.42
C MET A 282 -12.63 7.45 -11.76
N ILE A 283 -12.38 6.76 -12.87
CA ILE A 283 -12.83 7.24 -14.20
C ILE A 283 -14.35 7.34 -14.28
N ARG A 284 -15.07 6.34 -13.77
CA ARG A 284 -16.56 6.39 -13.73
C ARG A 284 -17.07 7.61 -12.98
N ALA A 285 -16.40 7.96 -11.92
CA ALA A 285 -16.76 9.11 -11.12
C ALA A 285 -16.46 10.45 -11.80
N VAL A 286 -15.30 10.56 -12.46
CA VAL A 286 -15.00 11.73 -13.28
C VAL A 286 -16.04 11.88 -14.39
N ARG A 287 -16.39 10.80 -15.08
CA ARG A 287 -17.43 10.82 -16.13
C ARG A 287 -18.78 11.30 -15.62
N LYS A 288 -19.22 10.89 -14.43
CA LYS A 288 -20.48 11.35 -13.83
C LYS A 288 -20.56 12.89 -13.67
N ARG A 289 -19.43 13.58 -13.55
CA ARG A 289 -19.40 15.04 -13.47
C ARG A 289 -19.69 15.74 -14.80
N PHE A 290 -19.53 15.03 -15.93
CA PHE A 290 -19.76 15.56 -17.28
C PHE A 290 -21.09 15.10 -17.90
N VAL A 291 -21.86 14.23 -17.23
CA VAL A 291 -23.19 13.79 -17.69
C VAL A 291 -24.24 14.77 -17.16
N PRO A 292 -25.11 15.33 -18.04
CA PRO A 292 -26.21 16.22 -17.63
C PRO A 292 -27.15 15.53 -16.62
N ALA A 293 -27.67 16.30 -15.67
CA ALA A 293 -28.48 15.79 -14.55
C ALA A 293 -29.76 15.02 -14.99
N ALA A 294 -30.25 15.27 -16.19
CA ALA A 294 -31.47 14.61 -16.75
C ALA A 294 -31.29 13.10 -17.01
N GLU A 295 -30.06 12.61 -17.29
CA GLU A 295 -29.79 11.18 -17.51
C GLU A 295 -29.44 10.40 -16.22
N SER A 296 -29.21 11.10 -15.13
CA SER A 296 -28.79 10.49 -13.87
C SER A 296 -29.93 9.97 -13.01
N GLU A 297 -31.17 10.39 -13.21
CA GLU A 297 -32.32 9.96 -12.38
C GLU A 297 -32.87 8.57 -12.78
N GLU A 298 -32.66 8.12 -14.01
CA GLU A 298 -33.19 6.84 -14.50
C GLU A 298 -32.36 5.61 -14.10
N LYS A 299 -31.08 5.79 -13.62
CA LYS A 299 -30.15 4.70 -13.32
C LYS A 299 -29.87 4.46 -11.82
N VAL A 300 -30.58 5.13 -10.92
CA VAL A 300 -30.32 5.03 -9.46
C VAL A 300 -31.05 3.85 -8.80
N GLN A 301 -31.85 3.07 -9.53
CA GLN A 301 -32.77 2.09 -8.92
C GLN A 301 -32.23 0.65 -8.83
N GLU A 302 -31.01 0.33 -9.23
CA GLU A 302 -30.48 -1.04 -9.11
C GLU A 302 -29.01 -1.07 -8.66
N SER A 303 -28.77 -1.34 -7.39
CA SER A 303 -27.77 -2.20 -6.74
C SER A 303 -27.46 -1.73 -5.32
N PRO A 304 -27.41 -2.60 -4.30
CA PRO A 304 -26.94 -2.25 -2.97
C PRO A 304 -25.42 -2.10 -3.02
N VAL A 305 -24.93 -0.87 -3.04
CA VAL A 305 -23.51 -0.54 -2.95
C VAL A 305 -23.12 -0.55 -1.48
N THR A 306 -22.10 -1.34 -1.11
CA THR A 306 -21.56 -1.35 0.26
C THR A 306 -20.97 0.02 0.63
N GLU A 307 -21.02 0.39 1.92
CA GLU A 307 -20.54 1.71 2.39
C GLU A 307 -19.04 1.97 2.06
N ALA A 308 -18.22 0.93 1.93
CA ALA A 308 -16.82 1.06 1.48
C ALA A 308 -16.70 1.39 -0.01
N GLU A 309 -17.59 0.87 -0.86
CA GLU A 309 -17.71 1.29 -2.27
C GLU A 309 -18.24 2.73 -2.37
N ILE A 310 -19.10 3.15 -1.42
CA ILE A 310 -19.58 4.53 -1.30
C ILE A 310 -18.43 5.47 -0.94
N ASP A 311 -17.47 5.06 -0.12
CA ASP A 311 -16.39 5.95 0.30
C ASP A 311 -15.29 6.10 -0.77
N LEU A 312 -14.97 5.05 -1.51
CA LEU A 312 -14.19 5.15 -2.76
C LEU A 312 -14.96 5.89 -3.87
N SER A 313 -16.29 5.76 -3.93
CA SER A 313 -17.13 6.52 -4.84
C SER A 313 -17.36 7.95 -4.36
N SER A 314 -17.25 8.25 -3.06
CA SER A 314 -17.30 9.61 -2.51
C SER A 314 -16.02 10.40 -2.76
N VAL A 315 -14.87 9.75 -2.77
CA VAL A 315 -13.63 10.29 -3.36
C VAL A 315 -13.86 10.66 -4.82
N ALA A 316 -14.73 9.94 -5.45
CA ALA A 316 -15.10 10.12 -6.83
C ALA A 316 -16.38 10.95 -7.03
N THR A 317 -17.31 11.04 -6.13
CA THR A 317 -18.60 11.68 -6.41
C THR A 317 -18.84 13.02 -5.76
N GLY A 318 -17.97 13.55 -4.84
CA GLY A 318 -18.07 14.93 -4.31
C GLY A 318 -19.37 15.72 -4.57
N LEU A 319 -20.52 15.05 -4.57
CA LEU A 319 -21.84 15.60 -4.85
C LEU A 319 -22.74 15.33 -3.63
N SER A 320 -22.56 16.13 -2.58
CA SER A 320 -23.70 16.41 -1.71
C SER A 320 -24.66 17.32 -2.50
N LYS A 321 -25.90 16.89 -2.70
CA LYS A 321 -26.97 17.76 -3.19
C LYS A 321 -26.98 19.05 -2.36
N PRO A 322 -27.11 20.25 -2.99
CA PRO A 322 -27.40 21.46 -2.22
C PRO A 322 -28.72 21.24 -1.49
N SER A 323 -28.70 21.46 -0.17
CA SER A 323 -29.90 21.41 0.65
C SER A 323 -30.93 22.40 0.08
N GLY A 324 -31.96 21.86 -0.57
CA GLY A 324 -33.06 22.66 -1.06
C GLY A 324 -33.72 23.39 0.09
N GLY A 325 -33.56 24.70 0.13
CA GLY A 325 -34.22 25.56 1.08
C GLY A 325 -35.75 25.36 0.97
N ARG A 326 -36.33 24.89 2.06
CA ARG A 326 -37.78 24.82 2.23
C ARG A 326 -38.33 26.25 2.18
N ARG A 327 -38.86 26.67 1.01
CA ARG A 327 -39.73 27.83 0.93
C ARG A 327 -40.95 27.58 1.82
N ARG A 328 -41.04 28.23 2.97
CA ARG A 328 -42.31 28.42 3.67
C ARG A 328 -43.22 29.26 2.77
N LYS A 329 -44.33 28.67 2.35
CA LYS A 329 -45.49 29.44 1.87
C LYS A 329 -46.19 30.01 3.10
N ALA A 330 -46.41 31.28 3.05
CA ALA A 330 -47.34 32.00 3.94
C ALA A 330 -48.80 31.63 3.60
#